data_05857cf94af2a3333cc42b08e0bb0bff
#
_entry.id   05857cf94af2a3333cc42b08e0bb0bff
#
_cell.length_a   1.000
_cell.length_b   1.000
_cell.length_c   1.000
_cell.angle_alpha   90.00
_cell.angle_beta   90.00
_cell.angle_gamma   90.00
#
_symmetry.space_group_name_H-M   'P 1'
#
loop_
_entity.id
_entity.type
_entity.pdbx_description
1 polymer ?
#
loop_
_entity_poly.entity_id
_entity_poly.type
_entity_poly.pdbx_seq_one_letter_code
_entity_poly.pdbx_strand_id
1 'polypeptide(L)'
;MGRVSSGRHYRGAGVSVLARLIPRDEKFFDLFDQLTAHLTQTARMLAKLFDDPQHVGDHVRAIKDVEHKADALTLSINQRIDRSFVTPIDREDIHMLASRLDDVIDLLDGTSRRFEMLHIAVVKEPARQLARVLVQAAEHIQSGVSSIRETKLVSEQVAHIKKLEEEGDAIYHSAVGDLFAGHPDPLEVMKWKEMYDTLERATDSCMGVAQVLQSISLKNA
;
A
#
# COMPACT_ATOMS: atom_id res chain seq x y z
N MET A 1 -41.54 43.02 -49.21
CA MET A 1 -40.08 43.08 -49.39
C MET A 1 -39.44 42.98 -48.04
N GLY A 2 -39.00 41.82 -47.63
CA GLY A 2 -38.37 41.62 -46.35
C GLY A 2 -37.44 40.40 -46.47
N ARG A 3 -36.16 40.58 -46.33
CA ARG A 3 -35.16 39.53 -46.41
C ARG A 3 -35.00 38.84 -45.04
N VAL A 4 -35.14 37.53 -45.05
CA VAL A 4 -34.84 36.65 -43.90
C VAL A 4 -33.33 36.40 -43.89
N SER A 5 -32.68 36.73 -42.77
CA SER A 5 -31.25 36.39 -42.51
C SER A 5 -31.16 35.07 -41.77
N SER A 6 -30.54 34.08 -42.39
CA SER A 6 -30.30 32.78 -41.78
C SER A 6 -29.07 32.81 -40.89
N GLY A 7 -29.26 32.64 -39.56
CA GLY A 7 -28.20 32.42 -38.60
C GLY A 7 -27.67 30.98 -38.72
N ARG A 8 -26.40 30.81 -39.09
CA ARG A 8 -25.69 29.53 -39.03
C ARG A 8 -25.28 29.22 -37.58
N HIS A 9 -25.84 28.17 -37.05
CA HIS A 9 -25.33 27.56 -35.82
C HIS A 9 -24.00 26.82 -36.11
N TYR A 10 -22.89 27.37 -35.62
CA TYR A 10 -21.65 26.62 -35.53
C TYR A 10 -21.78 25.64 -34.35
N ARG A 11 -22.01 24.37 -34.65
CA ARG A 11 -21.85 23.29 -33.66
C ARG A 11 -20.35 23.07 -33.40
N GLY A 12 -19.94 23.32 -32.18
CA GLY A 12 -18.60 23.00 -31.66
C GLY A 12 -18.38 21.48 -31.56
N ALA A 13 -17.88 20.86 -32.62
CA ALA A 13 -17.56 19.43 -32.67
C ALA A 13 -16.04 19.17 -32.65
N GLY A 14 -15.24 20.14 -32.18
CA GLY A 14 -13.77 20.08 -32.32
C GLY A 14 -12.99 19.60 -31.06
N VAL A 15 -13.59 19.61 -29.89
CA VAL A 15 -12.82 19.37 -28.63
C VAL A 15 -12.72 17.89 -28.26
N SER A 16 -13.64 17.04 -28.72
CA SER A 16 -13.72 15.63 -28.28
C SER A 16 -12.74 14.68 -29.00
N VAL A 17 -12.23 15.03 -30.20
CA VAL A 17 -11.39 14.13 -31.00
C VAL A 17 -9.91 14.23 -30.63
N LEU A 18 -9.44 15.42 -30.24
CA LEU A 18 -8.05 15.64 -29.83
C LEU A 18 -7.72 14.98 -28.48
N ALA A 19 -8.68 14.89 -27.58
CA ALA A 19 -8.47 14.21 -26.27
C ALA A 19 -8.27 12.69 -26.41
N ARG A 20 -8.70 12.07 -27.51
CA ARG A 20 -8.51 10.64 -27.82
C ARG A 20 -7.17 10.31 -28.49
N LEU A 21 -6.41 11.31 -28.94
CA LEU A 21 -5.15 11.14 -29.67
C LEU A 21 -3.90 11.32 -28.80
N ILE A 22 -4.05 11.72 -27.54
CA ILE A 22 -2.92 11.82 -26.59
C ILE A 22 -2.75 10.44 -25.97
N PRO A 23 -1.61 9.74 -26.17
CA PRO A 23 -1.36 8.46 -25.53
C PRO A 23 -1.38 8.67 -24.02
N ARG A 24 -2.28 7.98 -23.31
CA ARG A 24 -2.18 7.90 -21.85
C ARG A 24 -0.89 7.17 -21.53
N ASP A 25 -0.12 7.74 -20.61
CA ASP A 25 1.13 7.11 -20.19
C ASP A 25 0.83 5.89 -19.29
N GLU A 26 0.65 4.73 -19.94
CA GLU A 26 0.30 3.48 -19.24
C GLU A 26 1.44 2.93 -18.36
N LYS A 27 2.67 3.43 -18.54
CA LYS A 27 3.83 3.04 -17.73
C LYS A 27 3.70 3.37 -16.25
N PHE A 28 2.78 4.28 -15.85
CA PHE A 28 2.47 4.48 -14.44
C PHE A 28 1.87 3.21 -13.81
N PHE A 29 0.97 2.53 -14.52
CA PHE A 29 0.34 1.31 -14.01
C PHE A 29 1.36 0.17 -13.90
N ASP A 30 2.26 0.02 -14.88
CA ASP A 30 3.36 -0.95 -14.82
C ASP A 30 4.27 -0.71 -13.61
N LEU A 31 4.54 0.56 -13.25
CA LEU A 31 5.35 0.91 -12.08
C LEU A 31 4.60 0.61 -10.78
N PHE A 32 3.31 0.89 -10.72
CA PHE A 32 2.49 0.56 -9.56
C PHE A 32 2.33 -0.95 -9.36
N ASP A 33 2.15 -1.72 -10.43
CA ASP A 33 2.10 -3.19 -10.36
C ASP A 33 3.42 -3.76 -9.81
N GLN A 34 4.57 -3.21 -10.21
CA GLN A 34 5.87 -3.58 -9.65
C GLN A 34 6.00 -3.18 -8.17
N LEU A 35 5.58 -1.97 -7.80
CA LEU A 35 5.66 -1.47 -6.44
C LEU A 35 4.79 -2.32 -5.49
N THR A 36 3.56 -2.65 -5.88
CA THR A 36 2.68 -3.51 -5.09
C THR A 36 3.13 -4.97 -5.05
N ALA A 37 3.81 -5.46 -6.10
CA ALA A 37 4.47 -6.76 -6.05
C ALA A 37 5.60 -6.78 -5.01
N HIS A 38 6.39 -5.70 -4.89
CA HIS A 38 7.40 -5.58 -3.83
C HIS A 38 6.76 -5.47 -2.44
N LEU A 39 5.66 -4.75 -2.28
CA LEU A 39 4.90 -4.72 -1.03
C LEU A 39 4.48 -6.13 -0.59
N THR A 40 3.83 -6.88 -1.49
CA THR A 40 3.40 -8.26 -1.22
C THR A 40 4.59 -9.17 -0.91
N GLN A 41 5.70 -9.02 -1.64
CA GLN A 41 6.93 -9.75 -1.39
C GLN A 41 7.48 -9.45 0.01
N THR A 42 7.58 -8.17 0.40
CA THR A 42 8.09 -7.74 1.71
C THR A 42 7.24 -8.28 2.85
N ALA A 43 5.90 -8.22 2.73
CA ALA A 43 5.00 -8.78 3.73
C ALA A 43 5.19 -10.30 3.92
N ARG A 44 5.31 -11.05 2.82
CA ARG A 44 5.59 -12.50 2.87
C ARG A 44 6.96 -12.81 3.47
N MET A 45 7.97 -11.97 3.21
CA MET A 45 9.30 -12.14 3.78
C MET A 45 9.32 -11.86 5.28
N LEU A 46 8.56 -10.86 5.75
CA LEU A 46 8.38 -10.61 7.18
C LEU A 46 7.68 -11.77 7.88
N ALA A 47 6.62 -12.32 7.30
CA ALA A 47 5.95 -13.52 7.83
C ALA A 47 6.93 -14.71 7.92
N LYS A 48 7.73 -14.92 6.87
CA LYS A 48 8.76 -15.97 6.86
C LYS A 48 9.83 -15.76 7.94
N LEU A 49 10.26 -14.52 8.18
CA LEU A 49 11.20 -14.19 9.28
C LEU A 49 10.63 -14.64 10.63
N PHE A 50 9.34 -14.43 10.87
CA PHE A 50 8.70 -14.85 12.12
C PHE A 50 8.54 -16.37 12.24
N ASP A 51 8.49 -17.08 11.12
CA ASP A 51 8.48 -18.56 11.10
C ASP A 51 9.88 -19.16 11.23
N ASP A 52 10.93 -18.45 10.80
CA ASP A 52 12.33 -18.88 10.83
C ASP A 52 13.25 -17.82 11.47
N PRO A 53 13.13 -17.59 12.78
CA PRO A 53 13.90 -16.57 13.49
C PRO A 53 15.38 -16.90 13.65
N GLN A 54 15.83 -18.14 13.29
CA GLN A 54 17.24 -18.55 13.39
C GLN A 54 18.10 -17.87 12.32
N HIS A 55 17.51 -17.47 11.18
CA HIS A 55 18.20 -16.82 10.06
C HIS A 55 17.83 -15.33 9.94
N VAL A 56 17.59 -14.66 11.09
CA VAL A 56 17.08 -13.27 11.13
C VAL A 56 17.91 -12.31 10.29
N GLY A 57 19.23 -12.35 10.38
CA GLY A 57 20.11 -11.45 9.63
C GLY A 57 20.03 -11.63 8.11
N ASP A 58 19.77 -12.85 7.61
CA ASP A 58 19.57 -13.09 6.17
C ASP A 58 18.21 -12.55 5.72
N HIS A 59 17.17 -12.77 6.52
CA HIS A 59 15.83 -12.24 6.24
C HIS A 59 15.81 -10.70 6.24
N VAL A 60 16.42 -10.05 7.24
CA VAL A 60 16.48 -8.59 7.35
C VAL A 60 17.21 -7.98 6.15
N ARG A 61 18.37 -8.53 5.75
CA ARG A 61 19.08 -8.06 4.54
C ARG A 61 18.25 -8.21 3.28
N ALA A 62 17.59 -9.37 3.12
CA ALA A 62 16.76 -9.62 1.95
C ALA A 62 15.53 -8.68 1.88
N ILE A 63 14.92 -8.36 3.02
CA ILE A 63 13.82 -7.38 3.11
C ILE A 63 14.34 -6.00 2.71
N LYS A 64 15.49 -5.56 3.24
CA LYS A 64 16.11 -4.28 2.89
C LYS A 64 16.44 -4.15 1.40
N ASP A 65 16.88 -5.24 0.76
CA ASP A 65 17.13 -5.24 -0.69
C ASP A 65 15.85 -5.04 -1.52
N VAL A 66 14.71 -5.50 -1.02
CA VAL A 66 13.39 -5.27 -1.68
C VAL A 66 12.90 -3.84 -1.45
N GLU A 67 13.05 -3.32 -0.24
CA GLU A 67 12.71 -1.92 0.08
C GLU A 67 13.51 -0.96 -0.79
N HIS A 68 14.82 -1.10 -0.95
CA HIS A 68 15.62 -0.27 -1.86
C HIS A 68 15.11 -0.30 -3.32
N LYS A 69 14.57 -1.43 -3.78
CA LYS A 69 13.96 -1.51 -5.12
C LYS A 69 12.64 -0.77 -5.18
N ALA A 70 11.84 -0.83 -4.10
CA ALA A 70 10.59 -0.08 -3.98
C ALA A 70 10.85 1.42 -3.96
N ASP A 71 11.84 1.91 -3.19
CA ASP A 71 12.30 3.29 -3.20
C ASP A 71 12.64 3.79 -4.61
N ALA A 72 13.38 2.99 -5.36
CA ALA A 72 13.77 3.33 -6.73
C ALA A 72 12.55 3.43 -7.66
N LEU A 73 11.52 2.59 -7.45
CA LEU A 73 10.26 2.67 -8.19
C LEU A 73 9.46 3.93 -7.81
N THR A 74 9.35 4.23 -6.52
CA THR A 74 8.68 5.42 -6.00
C THR A 74 9.33 6.70 -6.55
N LEU A 75 10.67 6.76 -6.55
CA LEU A 75 11.41 7.85 -7.21
C LEU A 75 11.13 7.92 -8.72
N SER A 76 11.07 6.78 -9.42
CA SER A 76 10.77 6.70 -10.84
C SER A 76 9.37 7.20 -11.17
N ILE A 77 8.37 6.87 -10.33
CA ILE A 77 6.99 7.37 -10.45
C ILE A 77 6.99 8.90 -10.32
N ASN A 78 7.62 9.44 -9.28
CA ASN A 78 7.68 10.88 -9.04
C ASN A 78 8.37 11.65 -10.17
N GLN A 79 9.53 11.17 -10.64
CA GLN A 79 10.22 11.77 -11.79
C GLN A 79 9.39 11.71 -13.08
N ARG A 80 8.56 10.69 -13.22
CA ARG A 80 7.68 10.55 -14.38
C ARG A 80 6.52 11.53 -14.33
N ILE A 81 5.95 11.81 -13.15
CA ILE A 81 4.95 12.87 -12.95
C ILE A 81 5.49 14.20 -13.48
N ASP A 82 6.73 14.56 -13.09
CA ASP A 82 7.36 15.83 -13.47
C ASP A 82 7.59 15.97 -15.00
N ARG A 83 7.84 14.86 -15.68
CA ARG A 83 8.15 14.83 -17.12
C ARG A 83 6.92 14.62 -18.01
N SER A 84 5.81 14.16 -17.45
CA SER A 84 4.61 13.83 -18.22
C SER A 84 3.74 15.06 -18.42
N PHE A 85 3.37 15.36 -19.66
CA PHE A 85 2.44 16.44 -19.96
C PHE A 85 1.00 16.07 -19.60
N VAL A 86 0.62 14.79 -19.79
CA VAL A 86 -0.69 14.22 -19.43
C VAL A 86 -0.48 12.95 -18.66
N THR A 87 -1.14 12.82 -17.49
CA THR A 87 -1.12 11.63 -16.64
C THR A 87 -2.44 10.84 -16.76
N PRO A 88 -2.45 9.51 -16.55
CA PRO A 88 -3.65 8.68 -16.68
C PRO A 88 -4.72 8.96 -15.62
N ILE A 89 -4.30 9.42 -14.45
CA ILE A 89 -5.11 9.88 -13.33
C ILE A 89 -4.48 11.17 -12.77
N ASP A 90 -5.12 11.82 -11.80
CA ASP A 90 -4.63 13.04 -11.17
C ASP A 90 -3.19 12.87 -10.63
N ARG A 91 -2.33 13.86 -10.87
CA ARG A 91 -0.92 13.84 -10.43
C ARG A 91 -0.78 13.73 -8.92
N GLU A 92 -1.64 14.42 -8.17
CA GLU A 92 -1.64 14.37 -6.71
C GLU A 92 -2.02 12.96 -6.22
N ASP A 93 -2.98 12.32 -6.88
CA ASP A 93 -3.39 10.95 -6.57
C ASP A 93 -2.28 9.93 -6.88
N ILE A 94 -1.54 10.09 -8.00
CA ILE A 94 -0.37 9.25 -8.33
C ILE A 94 0.70 9.40 -7.24
N HIS A 95 1.04 10.63 -6.88
CA HIS A 95 2.04 10.90 -5.84
C HIS A 95 1.61 10.31 -4.50
N MET A 96 0.37 10.52 -4.10
CA MET A 96 -0.17 10.04 -2.83
C MET A 96 -0.18 8.52 -2.76
N LEU A 97 -0.62 7.84 -3.84
CA LEU A 97 -0.62 6.38 -3.89
C LEU A 97 0.80 5.81 -3.79
N ALA A 98 1.75 6.38 -4.54
CA ALA A 98 3.15 5.95 -4.49
C ALA A 98 3.73 6.10 -3.07
N SER A 99 3.53 7.27 -2.43
CA SER A 99 4.00 7.54 -1.07
C SER A 99 3.37 6.58 -0.05
N ARG A 100 2.07 6.32 -0.13
CA ARG A 100 1.41 5.41 0.81
C ARG A 100 1.85 3.96 0.68
N LEU A 101 2.13 3.50 -0.55
CA LEU A 101 2.68 2.16 -0.77
C LEU A 101 4.09 2.03 -0.20
N ASP A 102 4.92 3.05 -0.39
CA ASP A 102 6.27 3.18 0.15
C ASP A 102 6.26 3.16 1.68
N ASP A 103 5.40 3.97 2.32
CA ASP A 103 5.22 4.02 3.79
C ASP A 103 4.97 2.62 4.39
N VAL A 104 4.18 1.77 3.72
CA VAL A 104 3.92 0.39 4.20
C VAL A 104 5.17 -0.46 4.10
N ILE A 105 5.88 -0.41 2.97
CA ILE A 105 7.12 -1.19 2.77
C ILE A 105 8.17 -0.78 3.80
N ASP A 106 8.33 0.51 4.06
CA ASP A 106 9.22 1.06 5.08
C ASP A 106 8.89 0.57 6.49
N LEU A 107 7.60 0.48 6.82
CA LEU A 107 7.17 -0.05 8.11
C LEU A 107 7.48 -1.54 8.25
N LEU A 108 7.34 -2.33 7.18
CA LEU A 108 7.68 -3.76 7.18
C LEU A 108 9.19 -3.97 7.32
N ASP A 109 10.03 -3.21 6.59
CA ASP A 109 11.48 -3.22 6.74
C ASP A 109 11.87 -2.79 8.16
N GLY A 110 11.31 -1.68 8.65
CA GLY A 110 11.53 -1.19 10.01
C GLY A 110 11.17 -2.21 11.09
N THR A 111 10.09 -2.98 10.89
CA THR A 111 9.68 -4.07 11.79
C THR A 111 10.71 -5.21 11.79
N SER A 112 11.20 -5.60 10.61
CA SER A 112 12.22 -6.65 10.50
C SER A 112 13.52 -6.27 11.21
N ARG A 113 13.98 -5.03 11.04
CA ARG A 113 15.18 -4.49 11.73
C ARG A 113 14.98 -4.40 13.25
N ARG A 114 13.78 -4.02 13.72
CA ARG A 114 13.47 -4.02 15.16
C ARG A 114 13.51 -5.42 15.75
N PHE A 115 12.97 -6.40 15.01
CA PHE A 115 13.02 -7.79 15.44
C PHE A 115 14.47 -8.26 15.68
N GLU A 116 15.38 -7.96 14.75
CA GLU A 116 16.81 -8.25 14.90
C GLU A 116 17.44 -7.46 16.06
N MET A 117 17.21 -6.13 16.12
CA MET A 117 17.78 -5.23 17.13
C MET A 117 17.36 -5.59 18.56
N LEU A 118 16.13 -6.06 18.74
CA LEU A 118 15.59 -6.46 20.04
C LEU A 118 16.03 -7.88 20.44
N HIS A 119 16.80 -8.59 19.61
CA HIS A 119 17.27 -9.95 19.86
C HIS A 119 16.13 -10.90 20.25
N ILE A 120 15.05 -10.90 19.50
CA ILE A 120 13.90 -11.77 19.75
C ILE A 120 14.23 -13.18 19.27
N ALA A 121 14.31 -14.11 20.23
CA ALA A 121 14.65 -15.51 19.95
C ALA A 121 13.41 -16.39 19.69
N VAL A 122 12.28 -16.05 20.32
CA VAL A 122 11.03 -16.83 20.24
C VAL A 122 9.89 -15.91 19.84
N VAL A 123 9.27 -16.19 18.70
CA VAL A 123 8.16 -15.39 18.17
C VAL A 123 6.86 -15.76 18.87
N LYS A 124 6.13 -14.77 19.35
CA LYS A 124 4.79 -14.94 19.92
C LYS A 124 3.74 -15.10 18.81
N GLU A 125 2.75 -15.95 19.06
CA GLU A 125 1.71 -16.26 18.04
C GLU A 125 0.93 -15.03 17.55
N PRO A 126 0.56 -14.02 18.36
CA PRO A 126 -0.09 -12.81 17.87
C PRO A 126 0.74 -12.06 16.80
N ALA A 127 2.07 -12.05 16.91
CA ALA A 127 2.92 -11.42 15.88
C ALA A 127 2.85 -12.19 14.54
N ARG A 128 2.80 -13.53 14.58
CA ARG A 128 2.57 -14.32 13.36
C ARG A 128 1.19 -14.07 12.76
N GLN A 129 0.17 -13.91 13.61
CA GLN A 129 -1.20 -13.59 13.15
C GLN A 129 -1.22 -12.23 12.45
N LEU A 130 -0.65 -11.18 13.05
CA LEU A 130 -0.53 -9.85 12.45
C LEU A 130 0.27 -9.88 11.14
N ALA A 131 1.35 -10.65 11.06
CA ALA A 131 2.10 -10.82 9.82
C ALA A 131 1.25 -11.48 8.71
N ARG A 132 0.39 -12.45 9.05
CA ARG A 132 -0.54 -13.05 8.09
C ARG A 132 -1.62 -12.06 7.63
N VAL A 133 -2.12 -11.22 8.52
CA VAL A 133 -3.04 -10.12 8.18
C VAL A 133 -2.37 -9.16 7.19
N LEU A 134 -1.12 -8.77 7.44
CA LEU A 134 -0.34 -7.90 6.54
C LEU A 134 -0.11 -8.52 5.16
N VAL A 135 0.15 -9.83 5.08
CA VAL A 135 0.26 -10.52 3.78
C VAL A 135 -1.05 -10.43 3.00
N GLN A 136 -2.18 -10.73 3.64
CA GLN A 136 -3.50 -10.66 2.99
C GLN A 136 -3.84 -9.21 2.58
N ALA A 137 -3.57 -8.22 3.44
CA ALA A 137 -3.81 -6.82 3.13
C ALA A 137 -2.97 -6.37 1.91
N ALA A 138 -1.69 -6.77 1.82
CA ALA A 138 -0.83 -6.49 0.67
C ALA A 138 -1.35 -7.14 -0.63
N GLU A 139 -1.87 -8.36 -0.58
CA GLU A 139 -2.48 -9.04 -1.72
C GLU A 139 -3.75 -8.32 -2.21
N HIS A 140 -4.59 -7.85 -1.29
CA HIS A 140 -5.76 -7.05 -1.62
C HIS A 140 -5.40 -5.66 -2.16
N ILE A 141 -4.35 -5.02 -1.64
CA ILE A 141 -3.79 -3.77 -2.19
C ILE A 141 -3.33 -4.00 -3.62
N GLN A 142 -2.54 -5.03 -3.89
CA GLN A 142 -2.05 -5.38 -5.22
C GLN A 142 -3.22 -5.59 -6.20
N SER A 143 -4.24 -6.33 -5.79
CA SER A 143 -5.45 -6.55 -6.61
C SER A 143 -6.22 -5.27 -6.87
N GLY A 144 -6.34 -4.39 -5.87
CA GLY A 144 -7.01 -3.09 -5.99
C GLY A 144 -6.28 -2.15 -6.94
N VAL A 145 -4.95 -2.10 -6.88
CA VAL A 145 -4.12 -1.28 -7.79
C VAL A 145 -4.23 -1.79 -9.21
N SER A 146 -4.10 -3.09 -9.44
CA SER A 146 -4.23 -3.68 -10.79
C SER A 146 -5.63 -3.46 -11.40
N SER A 147 -6.65 -3.29 -10.55
CA SER A 147 -8.04 -3.02 -10.96
C SER A 147 -8.44 -1.55 -10.81
N ILE A 148 -7.51 -0.61 -10.73
CA ILE A 148 -7.76 0.79 -10.35
C ILE A 148 -8.78 1.52 -11.25
N ARG A 149 -9.00 1.01 -12.46
CA ARG A 149 -9.98 1.54 -13.44
C ARG A 149 -11.39 0.94 -13.25
N GLU A 150 -11.56 -0.03 -12.35
CA GLU A 150 -12.80 -0.78 -12.15
C GLU A 150 -13.36 -0.53 -10.75
N THR A 151 -14.16 0.53 -10.61
CA THR A 151 -14.67 1.04 -9.33
C THR A 151 -15.26 -0.04 -8.42
N LYS A 152 -16.00 -1.00 -9.01
CA LYS A 152 -16.61 -2.07 -8.23
C LYS A 152 -15.54 -3.00 -7.61
N LEU A 153 -14.54 -3.40 -8.41
CA LEU A 153 -13.46 -4.28 -7.92
C LEU A 153 -12.61 -3.58 -6.87
N VAL A 154 -12.26 -2.29 -7.08
CA VAL A 154 -11.57 -1.50 -6.05
C VAL A 154 -12.35 -1.46 -4.75
N SER A 155 -13.67 -1.18 -4.80
CA SER A 155 -14.50 -1.13 -3.59
C SER A 155 -14.57 -2.48 -2.85
N GLU A 156 -14.57 -3.59 -3.58
CA GLU A 156 -14.50 -4.93 -3.00
C GLU A 156 -13.16 -5.15 -2.26
N GLN A 157 -12.01 -4.76 -2.88
CA GLN A 157 -10.71 -4.88 -2.24
C GLN A 157 -10.59 -3.98 -1.01
N VAL A 158 -11.06 -2.74 -1.08
CA VAL A 158 -11.10 -1.81 0.06
C VAL A 158 -11.89 -2.37 1.24
N ALA A 159 -13.03 -3.01 0.97
CA ALA A 159 -13.84 -3.65 2.01
C ALA A 159 -13.11 -4.84 2.68
N HIS A 160 -12.30 -5.59 1.91
CA HIS A 160 -11.46 -6.66 2.47
C HIS A 160 -10.34 -6.11 3.33
N ILE A 161 -9.63 -5.06 2.87
CA ILE A 161 -8.54 -4.42 3.63
C ILE A 161 -9.08 -3.87 4.96
N LYS A 162 -10.26 -3.23 4.94
CA LYS A 162 -10.90 -2.74 6.17
C LYS A 162 -11.18 -3.86 7.18
N LYS A 163 -11.67 -5.02 6.74
CA LYS A 163 -11.89 -6.16 7.63
C LYS A 163 -10.60 -6.69 8.23
N LEU A 164 -9.52 -6.68 7.45
CA LEU A 164 -8.20 -7.11 7.91
C LEU A 164 -7.60 -6.13 8.92
N GLU A 165 -7.83 -4.84 8.76
CA GLU A 165 -7.46 -3.83 9.76
C GLU A 165 -8.24 -4.04 11.06
N GLU A 166 -9.57 -4.22 11.01
CA GLU A 166 -10.39 -4.53 12.19
C GLU A 166 -9.94 -5.84 12.88
N GLU A 167 -9.53 -6.87 12.12
CA GLU A 167 -8.94 -8.11 12.65
C GLU A 167 -7.57 -7.84 13.30
N GLY A 168 -6.71 -7.07 12.66
CA GLY A 168 -5.40 -6.67 13.18
C GLY A 168 -5.51 -5.94 14.50
N ASP A 169 -6.42 -4.98 14.60
CA ASP A 169 -6.74 -4.23 15.82
C ASP A 169 -7.16 -5.15 16.97
N ALA A 170 -8.05 -6.10 16.69
CA ALA A 170 -8.50 -7.04 17.70
C ALA A 170 -7.34 -7.92 18.22
N ILE A 171 -6.47 -8.40 17.33
CA ILE A 171 -5.28 -9.17 17.70
C ILE A 171 -4.32 -8.31 18.53
N TYR A 172 -4.04 -7.08 18.08
CA TYR A 172 -3.18 -6.13 18.79
C TYR A 172 -3.66 -5.85 20.22
N HIS A 173 -4.92 -5.45 20.38
CA HIS A 173 -5.48 -5.13 21.69
C HIS A 173 -5.45 -6.33 22.65
N SER A 174 -5.78 -7.54 22.17
CA SER A 174 -5.69 -8.75 22.97
C SER A 174 -4.23 -9.05 23.35
N ALA A 175 -3.31 -9.01 22.39
CA ALA A 175 -1.91 -9.32 22.61
C ALA A 175 -1.24 -8.34 23.58
N VAL A 176 -1.54 -7.04 23.47
CA VAL A 176 -1.06 -6.02 24.40
C VAL A 176 -1.64 -6.24 25.80
N GLY A 177 -2.94 -6.53 25.93
CA GLY A 177 -3.54 -6.86 27.22
C GLY A 177 -2.86 -8.04 27.92
N ASP A 178 -2.56 -9.10 27.16
CA ASP A 178 -1.89 -10.30 27.67
C ASP A 178 -0.44 -10.03 28.12
N LEU A 179 0.25 -9.04 27.51
CA LEU A 179 1.60 -8.65 27.93
C LEU A 179 1.66 -8.12 29.37
N PHE A 180 0.57 -7.52 29.85
CA PHE A 180 0.52 -6.93 31.20
C PHE A 180 -0.15 -7.84 32.22
N ALA A 181 -0.58 -9.04 31.82
CA ALA A 181 -1.21 -9.99 32.73
C ALA A 181 -0.20 -10.67 33.66
N GLY A 182 -0.55 -10.82 34.94
CA GLY A 182 0.30 -11.48 35.93
C GLY A 182 1.52 -10.67 36.36
N HIS A 183 2.70 -11.31 36.39
CA HIS A 183 3.98 -10.69 36.74
C HIS A 183 5.00 -10.89 35.60
N PRO A 184 4.81 -10.21 34.43
CA PRO A 184 5.68 -10.38 33.30
C PRO A 184 7.08 -9.79 33.53
N ASP A 185 8.08 -10.31 32.80
CA ASP A 185 9.39 -9.67 32.70
C ASP A 185 9.25 -8.31 31.96
N PRO A 186 9.63 -7.19 32.62
CA PRO A 186 9.49 -5.87 32.02
C PRO A 186 10.21 -5.71 30.68
N LEU A 187 11.36 -6.36 30.49
CA LEU A 187 12.11 -6.30 29.23
C LEU A 187 11.34 -6.99 28.10
N GLU A 188 10.74 -8.14 28.37
CA GLU A 188 9.89 -8.84 27.40
C GLU A 188 8.63 -8.04 27.06
N VAL A 189 8.02 -7.37 28.04
CA VAL A 189 6.89 -6.46 27.79
C VAL A 189 7.31 -5.33 26.86
N MET A 190 8.44 -4.67 27.11
CA MET A 190 8.95 -3.58 26.27
C MET A 190 9.21 -4.05 24.84
N LYS A 191 9.90 -5.18 24.65
CA LYS A 191 10.21 -5.74 23.32
C LYS A 191 8.94 -6.04 22.52
N TRP A 192 7.99 -6.75 23.14
CA TRP A 192 6.79 -7.17 22.45
C TRP A 192 5.78 -6.04 22.26
N LYS A 193 5.72 -5.07 23.18
CA LYS A 193 4.92 -3.86 22.95
C LYS A 193 5.41 -3.10 21.73
N GLU A 194 6.72 -2.88 21.61
CA GLU A 194 7.33 -2.23 20.44
C GLU A 194 7.05 -3.01 19.15
N MET A 195 7.13 -4.35 19.17
CA MET A 195 6.84 -5.18 18.02
C MET A 195 5.37 -5.10 17.59
N TYR A 196 4.45 -5.18 18.54
CA TYR A 196 3.03 -5.09 18.25
C TYR A 196 2.65 -3.70 17.72
N ASP A 197 3.22 -2.63 18.28
CA ASP A 197 2.98 -1.26 17.81
C ASP A 197 3.44 -1.04 16.37
N THR A 198 4.55 -1.67 15.96
CA THR A 198 5.01 -1.54 14.57
C THR A 198 4.17 -2.35 13.60
N LEU A 199 3.68 -3.52 14.01
CA LEU A 199 2.82 -4.37 13.19
C LEU A 199 1.43 -3.73 12.99
N GLU A 200 0.84 -3.18 14.05
CA GLU A 200 -0.44 -2.46 14.00
C GLU A 200 -0.33 -1.24 13.10
N ARG A 201 0.71 -0.38 13.26
CA ARG A 201 0.94 0.76 12.36
C ARG A 201 1.09 0.36 10.89
N ALA A 202 1.67 -0.81 10.61
CA ALA A 202 1.77 -1.30 9.24
C ALA A 202 0.39 -1.71 8.70
N THR A 203 -0.47 -2.30 9.54
CA THR A 203 -1.85 -2.66 9.20
C THR A 203 -2.69 -1.40 8.94
N ASP A 204 -2.60 -0.39 9.80
CA ASP A 204 -3.24 0.91 9.62
C ASP A 204 -2.79 1.61 8.32
N SER A 205 -1.49 1.53 8.02
CA SER A 205 -0.95 2.10 6.79
C SER A 205 -1.51 1.42 5.55
N CYS A 206 -1.81 0.11 5.58
CA CYS A 206 -2.53 -0.59 4.52
C CYS A 206 -3.94 -0.01 4.31
N MET A 207 -4.65 0.33 5.40
CA MET A 207 -5.95 1.02 5.30
C MET A 207 -5.80 2.43 4.70
N GLY A 208 -4.69 3.14 4.98
CA GLY A 208 -4.36 4.40 4.34
C GLY A 208 -4.22 4.28 2.82
N VAL A 209 -3.58 3.21 2.31
CA VAL A 209 -3.53 2.91 0.87
C VAL A 209 -4.93 2.65 0.30
N ALA A 210 -5.75 1.86 0.99
CA ALA A 210 -7.12 1.55 0.56
C ALA A 210 -7.99 2.81 0.41
N GLN A 211 -7.86 3.78 1.31
CA GLN A 211 -8.57 5.07 1.24
C GLN A 211 -8.17 5.87 0.00
N VAL A 212 -6.88 5.89 -0.34
CA VAL A 212 -6.40 6.55 -1.57
C VAL A 212 -6.94 5.84 -2.81
N LEU A 213 -6.89 4.51 -2.87
CA LEU A 213 -7.45 3.73 -3.98
C LEU A 213 -8.94 4.02 -4.17
N GLN A 214 -9.70 4.07 -3.09
CA GLN A 214 -11.13 4.39 -3.15
C GLN A 214 -11.38 5.81 -3.69
N SER A 215 -10.60 6.79 -3.23
CA SER A 215 -10.68 8.17 -3.72
C SER A 215 -10.43 8.26 -5.22
N ILE A 216 -9.34 7.63 -5.70
CA ILE A 216 -8.98 7.58 -7.13
C ILE A 216 -10.11 6.95 -7.95
N SER A 217 -10.63 5.81 -7.48
CA SER A 217 -11.66 5.07 -8.18
C SER A 217 -12.97 5.87 -8.31
N LEU A 218 -13.36 6.60 -7.26
CA LEU A 218 -14.57 7.44 -7.28
C LEU A 218 -14.43 8.68 -8.18
N LYS A 219 -13.24 9.26 -8.29
CA LYS A 219 -12.98 10.40 -9.20
C LYS A 219 -12.98 10.00 -10.69
N ASN A 220 -12.76 8.72 -10.98
CA ASN A 220 -12.65 8.19 -12.35
C ASN A 220 -13.86 7.33 -12.77
N ALA A 221 -14.92 7.27 -11.95
CA ALA A 221 -16.15 6.50 -12.18
C ALA A 221 -17.13 7.15 -13.19
#